data_1d1e4ddb45cb78d79d16a21cd599e743
#
_entry.id   1d1e4ddb45cb78d79d16a21cd599e743
#
_cell.length_a   1.000
_cell.length_b   1.000
_cell.length_c   1.000
_cell.angle_alpha   90.00
_cell.angle_beta   90.00
_cell.angle_gamma   90.00
#
_symmetry.space_group_name_H-M   'P 1'
#
loop_
_entity.id
_entity.type
_entity.pdbx_description
1 polymer ?
#
loop_
_entity_poly.entity_id
_entity_poly.type
_entity_poly.pdbx_seq_one_letter_code
_entity_poly.pdbx_strand_id
1 'polypeptide(L)'
;MAKIENTFRTNINKNEGAPDSFCPLPWTHVSIKGNGAYRVCCHSAASESRGTVQDNNGNNSHISSAQWNDVVNSKMMKNVRSEMLKGNWPEPCIRCEREFKSGMKSRNIYERNILADITEPESYASYQKAKALTKEDGSISNKDFPVTFFDIRFGNLCNLKCVMCSPTDSNQWYDDYNKIWGYKNFWDSGEKIDLVKNKKNKLEPAKNIFEWSDDPNLWKQIYAHIKQFRRIYIVGGEPLMIDAHYDFLQKCIDVGVADKLVLEYNSNITNIPQRAWNIWKHFKLVIMGVSIDGIGEVNNLIRFPSKWWKIEENFKKFTQAEGRFDLHITSTIQILNIWQLPEFIEYLLTNNYSRVGPWEETPVMTPHPVHRPAYLNINILEDSFKQKLIQRFKEYKQKWNSTDWQKEYGDSNNATWEQKINHAKKILDRFETFMYSTKYEEQELIKWRSNSLHYLDKLDEIRGTDWKKTCPELYESMKVWYDLPKGLY
;
A
#
# COMPACT_ATOMS: atom_id res chain seq x y z
N MET A 1 24.75 -20.95 11.61
CA MET A 1 23.53 -20.24 11.17
C MET A 1 22.35 -21.08 11.58
N ALA A 2 21.55 -20.66 12.56
CA ALA A 2 20.34 -21.35 12.95
C ALA A 2 19.35 -21.28 11.79
N LYS A 3 18.90 -22.43 11.28
CA LYS A 3 17.76 -22.51 10.37
C LYS A 3 16.58 -21.84 11.08
N ILE A 4 16.10 -20.73 10.53
CA ILE A 4 14.85 -20.12 10.96
C ILE A 4 13.78 -21.15 10.56
N GLU A 5 13.25 -21.88 11.52
CA GLU A 5 12.10 -22.73 11.29
C GLU A 5 10.95 -21.87 10.82
N ASN A 6 10.48 -22.13 9.62
CA ASN A 6 9.29 -21.54 9.01
C ASN A 6 8.04 -22.07 9.73
N THR A 7 7.78 -21.55 10.94
CA THR A 7 6.70 -22.02 11.83
C THR A 7 5.29 -21.53 11.44
N PHE A 8 5.13 -20.91 10.28
CA PHE A 8 3.86 -20.24 9.91
C PHE A 8 3.09 -20.90 8.77
N ARG A 9 3.33 -22.19 8.49
CA ARG A 9 2.66 -22.91 7.41
C ARG A 9 1.76 -24.03 7.94
N THR A 10 0.64 -23.66 8.54
CA THR A 10 -0.45 -24.61 8.69
C THR A 10 -1.51 -24.29 7.62
N ASN A 11 -1.66 -25.17 6.64
CA ASN A 11 -2.73 -25.16 5.62
C ASN A 11 -4.11 -25.42 6.26
N ILE A 12 -4.48 -24.67 7.29
CA ILE A 12 -5.83 -24.72 7.84
C ILE A 12 -6.66 -23.77 6.99
N ASN A 13 -7.56 -24.28 6.20
CA ASN A 13 -8.54 -23.46 5.47
C ASN A 13 -9.54 -22.85 6.44
N LYS A 14 -9.11 -21.77 7.12
CA LYS A 14 -9.88 -21.03 8.13
C LYS A 14 -11.17 -20.40 7.55
N ASN A 15 -11.33 -20.42 6.23
CA ASN A 15 -12.40 -19.76 5.50
C ASN A 15 -13.16 -20.71 4.57
N GLU A 16 -13.25 -21.99 4.92
CA GLU A 16 -14.02 -22.98 4.16
C GLU A 16 -15.46 -22.52 3.95
N GLY A 17 -15.95 -22.61 2.71
CA GLY A 17 -17.28 -22.16 2.32
C GLY A 17 -17.48 -20.64 2.28
N ALA A 18 -16.43 -19.84 2.47
CA ALA A 18 -16.54 -18.40 2.36
C ALA A 18 -16.69 -17.94 0.90
N PRO A 19 -17.59 -16.99 0.61
CA PRO A 19 -17.71 -16.39 -0.72
C PRO A 19 -16.45 -15.56 -1.06
N ASP A 20 -16.23 -15.34 -2.36
CA ASP A 20 -15.05 -14.58 -2.84
C ASP A 20 -14.97 -13.14 -2.27
N SER A 21 -16.10 -12.53 -2.02
CA SER A 21 -16.21 -11.19 -1.43
C SER A 21 -15.85 -11.15 0.05
N PHE A 22 -15.79 -12.27 0.75
CA PHE A 22 -15.52 -12.29 2.19
C PHE A 22 -14.14 -11.72 2.53
N CYS A 23 -14.09 -10.91 3.58
CA CYS A 23 -12.88 -10.36 4.18
C CYS A 23 -13.06 -10.30 5.71
N PRO A 24 -12.09 -10.77 6.52
CA PRO A 24 -12.21 -10.77 7.98
C PRO A 24 -12.17 -9.37 8.62
N LEU A 25 -11.66 -8.36 7.92
CA LEU A 25 -11.41 -7.02 8.45
C LEU A 25 -12.65 -6.37 9.10
N PRO A 26 -13.87 -6.41 8.53
CA PRO A 26 -15.02 -5.76 9.14
C PRO A 26 -15.41 -6.28 10.53
N TRP A 27 -14.79 -7.36 11.00
CA TRP A 27 -15.06 -8.00 12.30
C TRP A 27 -13.96 -7.84 13.34
N THR A 28 -12.78 -7.36 12.99
CA THR A 28 -11.65 -7.31 13.94
C THR A 28 -10.76 -6.09 13.79
N HIS A 29 -11.07 -5.21 12.84
CA HIS A 29 -10.17 -4.17 12.37
C HIS A 29 -10.75 -2.77 12.54
N VAL A 30 -9.92 -1.85 12.97
CA VAL A 30 -10.18 -0.41 12.93
C VAL A 30 -9.11 0.27 12.11
N SER A 31 -9.52 1.10 11.15
CA SER A 31 -8.62 1.82 10.25
C SER A 31 -8.86 3.32 10.30
N ILE A 32 -7.76 4.07 10.40
CA ILE A 32 -7.75 5.53 10.50
C ILE A 32 -6.93 6.10 9.33
N LYS A 33 -7.49 7.10 8.65
CA LYS A 33 -6.82 7.85 7.57
C LYS A 33 -5.81 8.85 8.13
N GLY A 34 -4.93 9.38 7.28
CA GLY A 34 -3.96 10.41 7.65
C GLY A 34 -4.57 11.68 8.27
N ASN A 35 -5.81 11.99 7.92
CA ASN A 35 -6.56 13.11 8.49
C ASN A 35 -7.44 12.73 9.70
N GLY A 36 -7.27 11.57 10.30
CA GLY A 36 -8.02 11.11 11.48
C GLY A 36 -9.41 10.54 11.20
N ALA A 37 -9.88 10.51 9.97
CA ALA A 37 -11.19 9.95 9.64
C ALA A 37 -11.14 8.41 9.64
N TYR A 38 -12.21 7.77 10.12
CA TYR A 38 -12.36 6.33 10.04
C TYR A 38 -12.71 5.86 8.64
N ARG A 39 -12.20 4.70 8.25
CA ARG A 39 -12.53 4.03 6.99
C ARG A 39 -12.75 2.55 7.18
N VAL A 40 -13.38 1.93 6.19
CA VAL A 40 -13.64 0.48 6.20
C VAL A 40 -12.33 -0.31 6.24
N CYS A 41 -11.36 0.04 5.40
CA CYS A 41 -9.99 -0.48 5.42
C CYS A 41 -9.06 0.39 4.55
N CYS A 42 -7.75 0.09 4.53
CA CYS A 42 -6.78 0.84 3.71
C CYS A 42 -7.01 0.77 2.19
N HIS A 43 -7.69 -0.27 1.70
CA HIS A 43 -8.03 -0.45 0.28
C HIS A 43 -9.45 0.02 -0.07
N SER A 44 -10.26 0.42 0.91
CA SER A 44 -11.60 0.91 0.63
C SER A 44 -11.57 2.13 -0.31
N ALA A 45 -12.59 2.27 -1.14
CA ALA A 45 -12.74 3.39 -2.05
C ALA A 45 -12.99 4.70 -1.27
N ALA A 46 -11.96 5.17 -0.56
CA ALA A 46 -12.03 6.34 0.31
C ALA A 46 -12.12 7.68 -0.45
N SER A 47 -11.81 7.69 -1.74
CA SER A 47 -12.16 8.78 -2.64
C SER A 47 -13.68 8.84 -2.76
N GLU A 48 -14.27 10.00 -2.82
CA GLU A 48 -15.72 10.17 -2.96
C GLU A 48 -16.55 9.72 -1.73
N SER A 49 -15.97 9.68 -0.55
CA SER A 49 -16.61 9.26 0.72
C SER A 49 -17.05 7.79 0.80
N ARG A 50 -16.92 7.00 -0.26
CA ARG A 50 -17.43 5.61 -0.34
C ARG A 50 -16.84 4.66 0.67
N GLY A 51 -15.59 4.87 1.06
CA GLY A 51 -14.90 4.02 2.04
C GLY A 51 -14.64 4.70 3.37
N THR A 52 -15.00 5.97 3.52
CA THR A 52 -14.92 6.72 4.79
C THR A 52 -16.19 6.47 5.57
N VAL A 53 -16.06 6.05 6.82
CA VAL A 53 -17.20 5.77 7.69
C VAL A 53 -17.89 7.08 8.04
N GLN A 54 -19.21 7.12 7.92
CA GLN A 54 -20.06 8.28 8.23
C GLN A 54 -20.90 8.02 9.46
N ASP A 55 -21.19 9.09 10.19
CA ASP A 55 -22.18 9.10 11.28
C ASP A 55 -23.62 9.08 10.72
N ASN A 56 -24.60 9.10 11.60
CA ASN A 56 -26.02 9.08 11.23
C ASN A 56 -26.49 10.35 10.50
N ASN A 57 -25.69 11.42 10.54
CA ASN A 57 -25.96 12.70 9.88
C ASN A 57 -25.25 12.82 8.53
N GLY A 58 -24.50 11.78 8.12
CA GLY A 58 -23.72 11.77 6.88
C GLY A 58 -22.35 12.46 6.98
N ASN A 59 -21.92 12.89 8.17
CA ASN A 59 -20.59 13.46 8.37
C ASN A 59 -19.56 12.35 8.52
N ASN A 60 -18.33 12.58 8.06
CA ASN A 60 -17.23 11.64 8.24
C ASN A 60 -16.94 11.42 9.74
N SER A 61 -16.99 10.18 10.18
CA SER A 61 -16.62 9.82 11.55
C SER A 61 -15.12 10.03 11.75
N HIS A 62 -14.76 10.79 12.79
CA HIS A 62 -13.38 11.15 13.07
C HIS A 62 -12.97 10.65 14.46
N ILE A 63 -11.70 10.29 14.63
CA ILE A 63 -11.20 9.69 15.87
C ILE A 63 -11.28 10.62 17.08
N SER A 64 -11.27 11.93 16.88
CA SER A 64 -11.43 12.90 17.97
C SER A 64 -12.87 13.03 18.47
N SER A 65 -13.87 12.57 17.73
CA SER A 65 -15.28 12.80 18.03
C SER A 65 -16.13 11.53 18.10
N ALA A 66 -15.75 10.46 17.40
CA ALA A 66 -16.51 9.22 17.33
C ALA A 66 -15.84 8.10 18.15
N GLN A 67 -16.65 7.36 18.92
CA GLN A 67 -16.16 6.18 19.64
C GLN A 67 -16.07 4.98 18.68
N TRP A 68 -15.09 4.06 18.90
CA TRP A 68 -14.92 2.88 18.06
C TRP A 68 -16.17 2.01 17.97
N ASN A 69 -16.90 1.88 19.07
CA ASN A 69 -18.15 1.11 19.11
C ASN A 69 -19.22 1.66 18.16
N ASP A 70 -19.31 2.98 18.02
CA ASP A 70 -20.26 3.63 17.12
C ASP A 70 -19.84 3.44 15.67
N VAL A 71 -18.53 3.56 15.41
CA VAL A 71 -17.94 3.34 14.09
C VAL A 71 -18.17 1.91 13.61
N VAL A 72 -17.90 0.93 14.48
CA VAL A 72 -18.04 -0.51 14.18
C VAL A 72 -19.48 -0.88 13.82
N ASN A 73 -20.47 -0.28 14.45
CA ASN A 73 -21.88 -0.51 14.18
C ASN A 73 -22.57 0.63 13.40
N SER A 74 -21.79 1.47 12.72
CA SER A 74 -22.35 2.45 11.78
C SER A 74 -23.15 1.76 10.67
N LYS A 75 -24.07 2.49 10.04
CA LYS A 75 -24.89 1.99 8.93
C LYS A 75 -24.03 1.38 7.82
N MET A 76 -22.90 2.03 7.49
CA MET A 76 -21.95 1.53 6.49
C MET A 76 -21.35 0.18 6.89
N MET A 77 -20.82 0.05 8.11
CA MET A 77 -20.15 -1.17 8.56
C MET A 77 -21.13 -2.35 8.71
N LYS A 78 -22.37 -2.10 9.12
CA LYS A 78 -23.44 -3.10 9.11
C LYS A 78 -23.73 -3.61 7.70
N ASN A 79 -23.87 -2.68 6.74
CA ASN A 79 -24.09 -3.02 5.33
C ASN A 79 -22.91 -3.83 4.74
N VAL A 80 -21.68 -3.41 5.01
CA VAL A 80 -20.47 -4.12 4.54
C VAL A 80 -20.48 -5.57 5.01
N ARG A 81 -20.74 -5.83 6.29
CA ARG A 81 -20.82 -7.20 6.82
C ARG A 81 -21.98 -8.00 6.23
N SER A 82 -23.16 -7.42 6.16
CA SER A 82 -24.34 -8.08 5.60
C SER A 82 -24.12 -8.50 4.14
N GLU A 83 -23.61 -7.58 3.29
CA GLU A 83 -23.35 -7.88 1.89
C GLU A 83 -22.26 -8.95 1.70
N MET A 84 -21.15 -8.87 2.45
CA MET A 84 -20.11 -9.91 2.40
C MET A 84 -20.61 -11.29 2.78
N LEU A 85 -21.49 -11.40 3.81
CA LEU A 85 -22.05 -12.69 4.21
C LEU A 85 -23.06 -13.25 3.20
N LYS A 86 -23.71 -12.39 2.40
CA LYS A 86 -24.57 -12.79 1.28
C LYS A 86 -23.78 -13.16 0.02
N GLY A 87 -22.46 -12.96 -0.01
CA GLY A 87 -21.61 -13.19 -1.17
C GLY A 87 -21.51 -12.01 -2.14
N ASN A 88 -22.06 -10.86 -1.79
CA ASN A 88 -21.98 -9.65 -2.61
C ASN A 88 -20.71 -8.85 -2.28
N TRP A 89 -20.21 -8.11 -3.27
CA TRP A 89 -19.15 -7.13 -3.06
C TRP A 89 -19.75 -5.81 -2.58
N PRO A 90 -19.43 -5.37 -1.33
CA PRO A 90 -19.89 -4.06 -0.86
C PRO A 90 -19.27 -2.91 -1.67
N GLU A 91 -19.99 -1.81 -1.84
CA GLU A 91 -19.51 -0.65 -2.59
C GLU A 91 -18.12 -0.14 -2.14
N PRO A 92 -17.78 -0.04 -0.84
CA PRO A 92 -16.43 0.32 -0.40
C PRO A 92 -15.33 -0.64 -0.88
N CYS A 93 -15.68 -1.85 -1.28
CA CYS A 93 -14.75 -2.92 -1.65
C CYS A 93 -14.55 -3.07 -3.17
N ILE A 94 -15.07 -2.14 -3.99
CA ILE A 94 -15.00 -2.17 -5.46
C ILE A 94 -13.56 -2.30 -6.00
N ARG A 95 -12.57 -1.78 -5.29
CA ARG A 95 -11.16 -1.95 -5.66
C ARG A 95 -10.73 -3.42 -5.54
N CYS A 96 -11.03 -4.07 -4.43
CA CYS A 96 -10.75 -5.49 -4.23
C CYS A 96 -11.50 -6.36 -5.24
N GLU A 97 -12.74 -6.02 -5.57
CA GLU A 97 -13.51 -6.71 -6.60
C GLU A 97 -12.83 -6.66 -7.97
N ARG A 98 -12.37 -5.47 -8.40
CA ARG A 98 -11.67 -5.28 -9.68
C ARG A 98 -10.34 -6.02 -9.71
N GLU A 99 -9.55 -5.94 -8.63
CA GLU A 99 -8.29 -6.67 -8.50
C GLU A 99 -8.53 -8.18 -8.55
N PHE A 100 -9.52 -8.69 -7.82
CA PHE A 100 -9.89 -10.11 -7.83
C PHE A 100 -10.31 -10.59 -9.23
N LYS A 101 -11.21 -9.86 -9.89
CA LYS A 101 -11.67 -10.19 -11.26
C LYS A 101 -10.55 -10.13 -12.31
N SER A 102 -9.50 -9.35 -12.06
CA SER A 102 -8.30 -9.29 -12.92
C SER A 102 -7.26 -10.37 -12.60
N GLY A 103 -7.54 -11.29 -11.67
CA GLY A 103 -6.57 -12.29 -11.20
C GLY A 103 -5.45 -11.73 -10.33
N MET A 104 -5.55 -10.46 -9.90
CA MET A 104 -4.60 -9.83 -8.99
C MET A 104 -4.92 -10.19 -7.54
N LYS A 105 -3.87 -10.23 -6.68
CA LYS A 105 -4.07 -10.40 -5.25
C LYS A 105 -4.65 -9.13 -4.66
N SER A 106 -5.93 -9.17 -4.37
CA SER A 106 -6.63 -8.12 -3.64
C SER A 106 -6.39 -8.21 -2.14
N ARG A 107 -6.68 -7.12 -1.41
CA ARG A 107 -6.50 -7.08 0.04
C ARG A 107 -7.28 -8.18 0.76
N ASN A 108 -8.50 -8.50 0.35
CA ASN A 108 -9.28 -9.55 0.99
C ASN A 108 -8.63 -10.93 0.86
N ILE A 109 -8.01 -11.26 -0.28
CA ILE A 109 -7.26 -12.50 -0.46
C ILE A 109 -6.04 -12.53 0.46
N TYR A 110 -5.32 -11.41 0.57
CA TYR A 110 -4.19 -11.28 1.49
C TYR A 110 -4.61 -11.53 2.95
N GLU A 111 -5.70 -10.91 3.39
CA GLU A 111 -6.23 -11.08 4.76
C GLU A 111 -6.74 -12.49 5.04
N ARG A 112 -7.37 -13.12 4.05
CA ARG A 112 -7.92 -14.48 4.19
C ARG A 112 -6.85 -15.55 4.28
N ASN A 113 -5.80 -15.44 3.48
CA ASN A 113 -4.86 -16.52 3.25
C ASN A 113 -3.53 -16.29 3.98
N ILE A 114 -2.91 -15.13 3.79
CA ILE A 114 -1.55 -14.88 4.28
C ILE A 114 -1.56 -14.52 5.76
N LEU A 115 -2.39 -13.56 6.14
CA LEU A 115 -2.39 -13.04 7.50
C LEU A 115 -3.20 -13.89 8.49
N ALA A 116 -4.06 -14.76 8.00
CA ALA A 116 -4.73 -15.74 8.84
C ALA A 116 -3.73 -16.64 9.59
N ASP A 117 -2.56 -16.89 9.01
CA ASP A 117 -1.54 -17.78 9.60
C ASP A 117 -0.69 -17.12 10.67
N ILE A 118 -0.49 -15.80 10.59
CA ILE A 118 0.30 -15.05 11.57
C ILE A 118 -0.54 -14.50 12.74
N THR A 119 -1.87 -14.54 12.61
CA THR A 119 -2.81 -14.08 13.62
C THR A 119 -3.30 -15.27 14.45
N GLU A 120 -3.26 -15.17 15.78
CA GLU A 120 -3.76 -16.21 16.68
C GLU A 120 -5.23 -16.54 16.36
N PRO A 121 -5.64 -17.83 16.42
CA PRO A 121 -6.99 -18.26 16.02
C PRO A 121 -8.11 -17.52 16.75
N GLU A 122 -7.90 -17.17 18.02
CA GLU A 122 -8.88 -16.43 18.82
C GLU A 122 -9.09 -15.00 18.33
N SER A 123 -8.05 -14.45 17.72
CA SER A 123 -8.00 -13.04 17.26
C SER A 123 -8.42 -12.86 15.81
N TYR A 124 -8.56 -13.97 15.06
CA TYR A 124 -8.95 -13.96 13.66
C TYR A 124 -10.44 -14.21 13.48
N ALA A 125 -11.12 -13.42 12.66
CA ALA A 125 -12.51 -13.65 12.29
C ALA A 125 -12.59 -14.57 11.05
N SER A 126 -12.57 -15.89 11.26
CA SER A 126 -12.91 -16.83 10.19
C SER A 126 -14.34 -16.60 9.69
N TYR A 127 -14.65 -17.12 8.49
CA TYR A 127 -16.00 -16.96 7.92
C TYR A 127 -17.10 -17.48 8.84
N GLN A 128 -16.91 -18.63 9.46
CA GLN A 128 -17.90 -19.23 10.37
C GLN A 128 -18.05 -18.38 11.64
N LYS A 129 -16.95 -17.88 12.21
CA LYS A 129 -16.98 -16.99 13.37
C LYS A 129 -17.67 -15.66 13.01
N ALA A 130 -17.33 -15.06 11.87
CA ALA A 130 -17.94 -13.83 11.39
C ALA A 130 -19.47 -13.99 11.23
N LYS A 131 -19.91 -15.10 10.64
CA LYS A 131 -21.32 -15.43 10.48
C LYS A 131 -22.04 -15.60 11.83
N ALA A 132 -21.41 -16.27 12.79
CA ALA A 132 -21.98 -16.48 14.12
C ALA A 132 -22.09 -15.17 14.95
N LEU A 133 -21.16 -14.23 14.77
CA LEU A 133 -21.14 -12.95 15.49
C LEU A 133 -22.09 -11.90 14.91
N THR A 134 -22.55 -12.07 13.65
CA THR A 134 -23.30 -11.03 12.93
C THR A 134 -24.79 -11.27 13.07
N LYS A 135 -25.51 -10.27 13.59
CA LYS A 135 -26.96 -10.27 13.64
C LYS A 135 -27.58 -10.03 12.26
N GLU A 136 -28.87 -10.25 12.13
CA GLU A 136 -29.63 -10.10 10.89
C GLU A 136 -29.46 -8.71 10.25
N ASP A 137 -29.40 -7.64 11.07
CA ASP A 137 -29.19 -6.26 10.62
C ASP A 137 -27.72 -5.92 10.29
N GLY A 138 -26.81 -6.91 10.32
CA GLY A 138 -25.39 -6.73 10.09
C GLY A 138 -24.61 -6.18 11.30
N SER A 139 -25.28 -5.95 12.44
CA SER A 139 -24.61 -5.51 13.66
C SER A 139 -23.88 -6.66 14.36
N ILE A 140 -22.87 -6.29 15.16
CA ILE A 140 -22.19 -7.19 16.09
C ILE A 140 -22.25 -6.60 17.49
N SER A 141 -22.21 -7.46 18.52
CA SER A 141 -22.13 -6.99 19.89
C SER A 141 -20.77 -6.32 20.13
N ASN A 142 -20.79 -5.15 20.76
CA ASN A 142 -19.56 -4.45 21.13
C ASN A 142 -18.66 -5.26 22.08
N LYS A 143 -19.24 -6.18 22.85
CA LYS A 143 -18.48 -7.10 23.72
C LYS A 143 -17.78 -8.19 22.90
N ASP A 144 -18.31 -8.53 21.74
CA ASP A 144 -17.84 -9.61 20.88
C ASP A 144 -16.95 -9.09 19.74
N PHE A 145 -16.74 -7.76 19.64
CA PHE A 145 -15.83 -7.16 18.69
C PHE A 145 -14.46 -6.93 19.33
N PRO A 146 -13.55 -7.86 19.22
CA PRO A 146 -12.16 -7.64 19.65
C PRO A 146 -11.44 -6.81 18.58
N VAL A 147 -11.01 -5.60 18.93
CA VAL A 147 -10.13 -4.81 18.05
C VAL A 147 -8.73 -5.43 18.12
N THR A 148 -8.53 -6.47 17.35
CA THR A 148 -7.24 -7.20 17.32
C THR A 148 -6.29 -6.64 16.28
N PHE A 149 -6.80 -5.93 15.28
CA PHE A 149 -6.04 -5.30 14.23
C PHE A 149 -6.30 -3.79 14.17
N PHE A 150 -5.26 -3.01 14.38
CA PHE A 150 -5.28 -1.55 14.33
C PHE A 150 -4.45 -1.05 13.15
N ASP A 151 -5.10 -0.38 12.19
CA ASP A 151 -4.48 0.23 10.99
C ASP A 151 -4.47 1.75 11.16
N ILE A 152 -3.29 2.32 11.34
CA ILE A 152 -3.11 3.72 11.68
C ILE A 152 -2.20 4.46 10.70
N ARG A 153 -2.67 5.63 10.24
CA ARG A 153 -1.92 6.58 9.44
C ARG A 153 -1.64 7.85 10.25
N PHE A 154 -0.39 8.04 10.62
CA PHE A 154 0.06 9.23 11.37
C PHE A 154 0.29 10.43 10.43
N GLY A 155 -0.78 11.06 9.94
CA GLY A 155 -0.67 12.26 9.11
C GLY A 155 0.05 12.04 7.77
N ASN A 156 0.69 13.11 7.29
CA ASN A 156 1.38 13.15 5.99
C ASN A 156 2.85 13.62 6.07
N LEU A 157 3.45 13.62 7.24
CA LEU A 157 4.88 13.95 7.37
C LEU A 157 5.73 12.93 6.62
N CYS A 158 6.46 13.39 5.60
CA CYS A 158 7.31 12.57 4.76
C CYS A 158 8.54 13.36 4.29
N ASN A 159 9.62 12.68 3.98
CA ASN A 159 10.82 13.27 3.39
C ASN A 159 10.90 13.10 1.86
N LEU A 160 9.93 12.41 1.26
CA LEU A 160 9.84 12.22 -0.18
C LEU A 160 8.57 12.87 -0.75
N LYS A 161 8.60 13.12 -2.07
CA LYS A 161 7.48 13.56 -2.89
C LYS A 161 7.37 12.69 -4.14
N CYS A 162 7.08 11.40 -3.88
CA CYS A 162 6.97 10.38 -4.93
C CYS A 162 5.95 10.79 -6.00
N VAL A 163 6.22 10.43 -7.26
CA VAL A 163 5.40 10.85 -8.42
C VAL A 163 3.93 10.46 -8.29
N MET A 164 3.62 9.31 -7.66
CA MET A 164 2.24 8.86 -7.43
C MET A 164 1.59 9.42 -6.16
N CYS A 165 2.36 10.10 -5.31
CA CYS A 165 1.86 10.66 -4.05
C CYS A 165 1.28 12.07 -4.23
N SER A 166 0.81 12.62 -3.13
CA SER A 166 -0.02 13.80 -3.09
C SER A 166 0.20 14.65 -1.83
N PRO A 167 -0.37 15.86 -1.77
CA PRO A 167 -0.46 16.63 -0.54
C PRO A 167 -1.09 15.88 0.64
N THR A 168 -1.98 14.90 0.38
CA THR A 168 -2.55 14.05 1.44
C THR A 168 -1.58 13.00 1.95
N ASP A 169 -0.62 12.61 1.12
CA ASP A 169 0.33 11.54 1.44
C ASP A 169 1.69 12.07 1.90
N SER A 170 2.06 13.29 1.47
CA SER A 170 3.32 13.91 1.82
C SER A 170 3.23 15.44 1.86
N ASN A 171 3.65 16.02 2.97
CA ASN A 171 3.76 17.46 3.14
C ASN A 171 4.79 18.12 2.21
N GLN A 172 5.70 17.33 1.61
CA GLN A 172 6.67 17.83 0.63
C GLN A 172 6.03 18.21 -0.71
N TRP A 173 4.79 17.77 -0.96
CA TRP A 173 4.07 18.02 -2.19
C TRP A 173 3.43 19.40 -2.32
N TYR A 174 3.27 20.16 -1.23
CA TYR A 174 2.47 21.38 -1.25
C TYR A 174 2.93 22.38 -2.32
N ASP A 175 4.23 22.67 -2.39
CA ASP A 175 4.78 23.62 -3.36
C ASP A 175 4.76 23.08 -4.80
N ASP A 176 5.19 21.83 -5.02
CA ASP A 176 5.19 21.21 -6.35
C ASP A 176 3.77 21.12 -6.89
N TYR A 177 2.83 20.67 -6.05
CA TYR A 177 1.42 20.54 -6.43
C TYR A 177 0.82 21.87 -6.85
N ASN A 178 1.08 22.93 -6.08
CA ASN A 178 0.61 24.28 -6.42
C ASN A 178 1.21 24.81 -7.73
N LYS A 179 2.48 24.50 -8.00
CA LYS A 179 3.12 24.91 -9.27
C LYS A 179 2.59 24.15 -10.48
N ILE A 180 2.17 22.90 -10.32
CA ILE A 180 1.67 22.06 -11.42
C ILE A 180 0.19 22.36 -11.71
N TRP A 181 -0.65 22.38 -10.65
CA TRP A 181 -2.11 22.41 -10.76
C TRP A 181 -2.74 23.71 -10.27
N GLY A 182 -1.93 24.62 -9.70
CA GLY A 182 -2.43 25.80 -9.01
C GLY A 182 -3.12 25.41 -7.70
N TYR A 183 -3.92 26.33 -7.16
CA TYR A 183 -4.75 26.07 -5.98
C TYR A 183 -5.97 25.17 -6.26
N LYS A 184 -6.12 24.73 -7.48
CA LYS A 184 -7.19 23.81 -7.86
C LYS A 184 -6.90 22.44 -7.29
N ASN A 185 -7.90 21.90 -6.62
CA ASN A 185 -7.84 20.56 -6.07
C ASN A 185 -8.05 19.55 -7.19
N PHE A 186 -6.97 19.10 -7.81
CA PHE A 186 -6.97 18.17 -8.94
C PHE A 186 -6.99 16.70 -8.49
N TRP A 187 -7.40 16.46 -7.27
CA TRP A 187 -7.41 15.11 -6.75
C TRP A 187 -8.63 14.31 -7.13
N ASP A 188 -8.33 13.20 -7.67
CA ASP A 188 -9.19 12.04 -7.82
C ASP A 188 -9.65 11.42 -6.47
N SER A 189 -9.14 11.87 -5.33
CA SER A 189 -9.40 11.27 -4.01
C SER A 189 -10.58 11.90 -3.25
N GLY A 190 -11.16 12.97 -3.76
CA GLY A 190 -12.25 13.68 -3.08
C GLY A 190 -11.84 14.42 -1.80
N GLU A 191 -10.57 14.35 -1.38
CA GLU A 191 -10.07 15.09 -0.23
C GLU A 191 -9.51 16.44 -0.65
N LYS A 192 -10.20 17.50 -0.25
CA LYS A 192 -9.75 18.87 -0.48
C LYS A 192 -8.82 19.31 0.64
N ILE A 193 -7.60 19.72 0.26
CA ILE A 193 -6.68 20.41 1.15
C ILE A 193 -6.58 21.85 0.66
N ASP A 194 -7.15 22.77 1.42
CA ASP A 194 -6.95 24.19 1.19
C ASP A 194 -5.55 24.55 1.70
N LEU A 195 -4.69 25.05 0.80
CA LEU A 195 -3.35 25.50 1.13
C LEU A 195 -3.31 27.00 1.31
N VAL A 196 -2.64 27.46 2.35
CA VAL A 196 -2.39 28.87 2.65
C VAL A 196 -0.90 29.10 2.85
N LYS A 197 -0.45 30.35 2.66
CA LYS A 197 0.92 30.73 2.96
C LYS A 197 1.04 31.10 4.43
N ASN A 198 1.96 30.45 5.13
CA ASN A 198 2.28 30.80 6.50
C ASN A 198 3.19 32.07 6.58
N LYS A 199 3.52 32.49 7.80
CA LYS A 199 4.37 33.67 8.07
C LYS A 199 5.77 33.59 7.41
N LYS A 200 6.24 32.40 7.06
CA LYS A 200 7.52 32.15 6.37
C LYS A 200 7.34 32.01 4.85
N ASN A 201 6.17 32.39 4.32
CA ASN A 201 5.80 32.29 2.90
C ASN A 201 5.83 30.84 2.34
N LYS A 202 5.75 29.82 3.22
CA LYS A 202 5.63 28.40 2.84
C LYS A 202 4.16 27.98 2.81
N LEU A 203 3.81 27.11 1.88
CA LEU A 203 2.48 26.52 1.80
C LEU A 203 2.28 25.51 2.93
N GLU A 204 1.12 25.58 3.56
CA GLU A 204 0.66 24.64 4.59
C GLU A 204 -0.86 24.48 4.50
N PRO A 205 -1.46 23.43 5.06
CA PRO A 205 -2.91 23.29 5.12
C PRO A 205 -3.55 24.42 5.92
N ALA A 206 -4.61 25.02 5.40
CA ALA A 206 -5.38 26.08 6.09
C ALA A 206 -5.98 25.58 7.41
N LYS A 207 -6.23 24.31 7.53
CA LYS A 207 -6.63 23.62 8.78
C LYS A 207 -5.64 22.52 9.05
N ASN A 208 -5.24 22.39 10.30
CA ASN A 208 -4.35 21.35 10.76
C ASN A 208 -5.07 19.98 10.83
N ILE A 209 -5.30 19.38 9.66
CA ILE A 209 -6.03 18.11 9.54
C ILE A 209 -5.15 16.88 9.74
N PHE A 210 -3.80 17.05 9.81
CA PHE A 210 -2.85 15.94 9.89
C PHE A 210 -2.20 15.76 11.27
N GLU A 211 -2.41 16.69 12.20
CA GLU A 211 -1.85 16.66 13.57
C GLU A 211 -2.84 16.11 14.60
N TRP A 212 -3.82 15.31 14.15
CA TRP A 212 -4.80 14.70 15.03
C TRP A 212 -4.16 13.79 16.11
N SER A 213 -2.98 13.23 15.83
CA SER A 213 -2.22 12.42 16.79
C SER A 213 -1.64 13.19 17.97
N ASP A 214 -1.66 14.52 17.93
CA ASP A 214 -1.20 15.38 19.02
C ASP A 214 -2.30 15.58 20.10
N ASP A 215 -3.54 15.17 19.83
CA ASP A 215 -4.64 15.22 20.80
C ASP A 215 -4.51 14.09 21.84
N PRO A 216 -4.24 14.41 23.12
CA PRO A 216 -4.08 13.39 24.16
C PRO A 216 -5.38 12.61 24.45
N ASN A 217 -6.55 13.14 24.12
CA ASN A 217 -7.83 12.45 24.34
C ASN A 217 -8.00 11.27 23.37
N LEU A 218 -7.45 11.38 22.19
CA LEU A 218 -7.41 10.30 21.22
C LEU A 218 -6.72 9.06 21.80
N TRP A 219 -5.57 9.24 22.42
CA TRP A 219 -4.78 8.14 22.96
C TRP A 219 -5.47 7.39 24.07
N LYS A 220 -6.37 8.03 24.82
CA LYS A 220 -7.21 7.34 25.84
C LYS A 220 -8.04 6.23 25.21
N GLN A 221 -8.65 6.49 24.06
CA GLN A 221 -9.46 5.50 23.34
C GLN A 221 -8.59 4.36 22.81
N ILE A 222 -7.45 4.66 22.18
CA ILE A 222 -6.51 3.66 21.67
C ILE A 222 -5.99 2.79 22.82
N TYR A 223 -5.56 3.41 23.92
CA TYR A 223 -5.01 2.69 25.06
C TYR A 223 -6.03 1.83 25.80
N ALA A 224 -7.31 2.17 25.75
CA ALA A 224 -8.37 1.32 26.29
C ALA A 224 -8.45 -0.05 25.59
N HIS A 225 -8.01 -0.14 24.34
CA HIS A 225 -7.99 -1.36 23.55
C HIS A 225 -6.61 -2.01 23.39
N ILE A 226 -5.55 -1.41 23.93
CA ILE A 226 -4.14 -1.82 23.67
C ILE A 226 -3.87 -3.30 23.97
N LYS A 227 -4.51 -3.88 24.98
CA LYS A 227 -4.36 -5.29 25.37
C LYS A 227 -5.01 -6.26 24.39
N GLN A 228 -5.91 -5.78 23.55
CA GLN A 228 -6.63 -6.58 22.54
C GLN A 228 -5.84 -6.70 21.24
N PHE A 229 -4.91 -5.76 20.97
CA PHE A 229 -4.15 -5.76 19.74
C PHE A 229 -3.29 -7.00 19.62
N ARG A 230 -3.24 -7.54 18.41
CA ARG A 230 -2.35 -8.63 17.97
C ARG A 230 -1.58 -8.22 16.74
N ARG A 231 -2.11 -7.24 16.00
CA ARG A 231 -1.49 -6.70 14.81
C ARG A 231 -1.70 -5.19 14.74
N ILE A 232 -0.64 -4.48 14.37
CA ILE A 232 -0.67 -3.03 14.14
C ILE A 232 -0.04 -2.75 12.78
N TYR A 233 -0.81 -2.14 11.86
CA TYR A 233 -0.31 -1.68 10.59
C TYR A 233 -0.08 -0.18 10.64
N ILE A 234 1.17 0.22 10.48
CA ILE A 234 1.63 1.59 10.67
C ILE A 234 2.09 2.16 9.33
N VAL A 235 1.40 3.19 8.89
CA VAL A 235 1.69 3.92 7.68
C VAL A 235 1.49 5.43 7.92
N GLY A 236 1.62 6.24 6.90
CA GLY A 236 1.45 7.69 6.98
C GLY A 236 2.14 8.33 5.80
N GLY A 237 2.78 9.47 5.98
CA GLY A 237 3.81 9.94 5.07
C GLY A 237 4.99 8.97 5.09
N GLU A 238 5.88 9.12 6.06
CA GLU A 238 6.92 8.15 6.41
C GLU A 238 6.85 7.85 7.92
N PRO A 239 6.39 6.66 8.33
CA PRO A 239 6.15 6.36 9.73
C PRO A 239 7.40 6.45 10.61
N LEU A 240 8.57 6.15 10.06
CA LEU A 240 9.83 6.19 10.82
C LEU A 240 10.30 7.61 11.19
N MET A 241 9.63 8.65 10.68
CA MET A 241 9.89 10.05 11.01
C MET A 241 8.98 10.60 12.11
N ILE A 242 7.97 9.86 12.57
CA ILE A 242 6.88 10.37 13.40
C ILE A 242 7.10 9.98 14.86
N ASP A 243 7.23 10.98 15.76
CA ASP A 243 7.50 10.71 17.18
C ASP A 243 6.34 10.01 17.88
N ALA A 244 5.10 10.41 17.63
CA ALA A 244 3.91 9.75 18.19
C ALA A 244 3.84 8.24 17.89
N HIS A 245 4.40 7.79 16.76
CA HIS A 245 4.56 6.38 16.44
C HIS A 245 5.44 5.66 17.47
N TYR A 246 6.60 6.22 17.81
CA TYR A 246 7.52 5.61 18.77
C TYR A 246 6.96 5.63 20.20
N ASP A 247 6.28 6.71 20.58
CA ASP A 247 5.62 6.82 21.89
C ASP A 247 4.54 5.76 22.05
N PHE A 248 3.75 5.51 21.00
CA PHE A 248 2.77 4.45 20.98
C PHE A 248 3.39 3.06 21.13
N LEU A 249 4.47 2.77 20.40
CA LEU A 249 5.17 1.49 20.51
C LEU A 249 5.82 1.31 21.88
N GLN A 250 6.41 2.37 22.44
CA GLN A 250 6.94 2.33 23.80
C GLN A 250 5.82 2.00 24.80
N LYS A 251 4.65 2.60 24.63
CA LYS A 251 3.48 2.26 25.48
C LYS A 251 3.07 0.80 25.37
N CYS A 252 3.16 0.20 24.19
CA CYS A 252 2.90 -1.25 24.02
C CYS A 252 3.92 -2.11 24.81
N ILE A 253 5.18 -1.67 24.86
CA ILE A 253 6.23 -2.32 25.65
C ILE A 253 5.94 -2.17 27.14
N ASP A 254 5.65 -0.97 27.61
CA ASP A 254 5.41 -0.65 29.03
C ASP A 254 4.20 -1.41 29.60
N VAL A 255 3.18 -1.64 28.77
CA VAL A 255 1.97 -2.40 29.15
C VAL A 255 2.18 -3.92 29.07
N GLY A 256 3.32 -4.39 28.52
CA GLY A 256 3.66 -5.80 28.41
C GLY A 256 2.88 -6.58 27.36
N VAL A 257 2.57 -5.94 26.20
CA VAL A 257 1.85 -6.60 25.09
C VAL A 257 2.73 -6.74 23.83
N ALA A 258 3.89 -6.11 23.79
CA ALA A 258 4.74 -6.04 22.62
C ALA A 258 5.16 -7.42 22.07
N ASP A 259 5.44 -8.37 22.94
CA ASP A 259 5.84 -9.74 22.61
C ASP A 259 4.75 -10.56 21.90
N LYS A 260 3.49 -10.09 21.92
CA LYS A 260 2.34 -10.69 21.22
C LYS A 260 1.98 -9.95 19.94
N LEU A 261 2.57 -8.77 19.70
CA LEU A 261 2.21 -7.89 18.59
C LEU A 261 3.04 -8.17 17.35
N VAL A 262 2.35 -8.29 16.22
CA VAL A 262 2.92 -8.19 14.89
C VAL A 262 2.83 -6.74 14.44
N LEU A 263 3.97 -6.13 14.16
CA LEU A 263 4.03 -4.80 13.53
C LEU A 263 4.13 -4.96 12.02
N GLU A 264 3.32 -4.22 11.29
CA GLU A 264 3.36 -4.17 9.84
C GLU A 264 3.58 -2.72 9.40
N TYR A 265 4.51 -2.52 8.47
CA TYR A 265 4.87 -1.19 7.96
C TYR A 265 4.81 -1.13 6.45
N ASN A 266 4.58 0.08 5.92
CA ASN A 266 5.12 0.49 4.63
C ASN A 266 6.04 1.68 4.86
N SER A 267 7.29 1.54 4.48
CA SER A 267 8.32 2.57 4.64
C SER A 267 9.12 2.75 3.36
N ASN A 268 9.55 3.99 3.12
CA ASN A 268 10.46 4.32 2.03
C ASN A 268 11.93 3.97 2.35
N ILE A 269 12.20 3.56 3.57
CA ILE A 269 13.51 3.17 4.12
C ILE A 269 14.69 4.09 3.80
N THR A 270 14.44 5.35 3.44
CA THR A 270 15.52 6.33 3.19
C THR A 270 16.35 6.59 4.44
N ASN A 271 15.74 6.47 5.61
CA ASN A 271 16.38 6.58 6.91
C ASN A 271 15.74 5.63 7.91
N ILE A 272 16.57 4.85 8.61
CA ILE A 272 16.14 3.93 9.66
C ILE A 272 16.86 4.34 10.94
N PRO A 273 16.19 5.11 11.81
CA PRO A 273 16.84 5.63 13.02
C PRO A 273 17.12 4.49 14.01
N GLN A 274 18.19 4.62 14.79
CA GLN A 274 18.60 3.62 15.78
C GLN A 274 17.49 3.30 16.79
N ARG A 275 16.65 4.29 17.12
CA ARG A 275 15.49 4.08 18.02
C ARG A 275 14.50 3.05 17.48
N ALA A 276 14.35 2.93 16.15
CA ALA A 276 13.48 1.93 15.55
C ALA A 276 14.00 0.51 15.84
N TRP A 277 15.29 0.26 15.62
CA TRP A 277 15.94 -1.01 15.93
C TRP A 277 15.81 -1.38 17.43
N ASN A 278 15.98 -0.37 18.29
CA ASN A 278 15.87 -0.55 19.75
C ASN A 278 14.46 -0.94 20.20
N ILE A 279 13.44 -0.46 19.52
CA ILE A 279 12.03 -0.74 19.82
C ILE A 279 11.60 -2.07 19.21
N TRP A 280 11.90 -2.33 17.96
CA TRP A 280 11.41 -3.52 17.22
C TRP A 280 11.79 -4.86 17.84
N LYS A 281 12.94 -4.95 18.50
CA LYS A 281 13.39 -6.18 19.18
C LYS A 281 12.44 -6.72 20.26
N HIS A 282 11.53 -5.87 20.76
CA HIS A 282 10.54 -6.25 21.78
C HIS A 282 9.27 -6.87 21.21
N PHE A 283 9.09 -6.81 19.88
CA PHE A 283 7.86 -7.23 19.22
C PHE A 283 7.98 -8.67 18.68
N LYS A 284 6.81 -9.35 18.60
CA LYS A 284 6.71 -10.73 18.12
C LYS A 284 7.29 -10.89 16.71
N LEU A 285 6.98 -9.96 15.82
CA LEU A 285 7.40 -9.95 14.41
C LEU A 285 7.28 -8.52 13.85
N VAL A 286 8.21 -8.11 13.02
CA VAL A 286 8.11 -6.88 12.22
C VAL A 286 8.05 -7.26 10.76
N ILE A 287 6.92 -6.95 10.11
CA ILE A 287 6.71 -7.13 8.67
C ILE A 287 6.95 -5.77 8.01
N MET A 288 8.00 -5.68 7.22
CA MET A 288 8.37 -4.45 6.54
C MET A 288 8.01 -4.50 5.05
N GLY A 289 6.98 -3.76 4.67
CA GLY A 289 6.70 -3.43 3.28
C GLY A 289 7.67 -2.35 2.82
N VAL A 290 8.69 -2.76 2.07
CA VAL A 290 9.71 -1.84 1.55
C VAL A 290 9.20 -1.23 0.26
N SER A 291 9.06 0.09 0.28
CA SER A 291 8.53 0.85 -0.85
C SER A 291 9.62 1.14 -1.89
N ILE A 292 9.79 0.25 -2.86
CA ILE A 292 10.75 0.37 -3.98
C ILE A 292 9.97 0.21 -5.29
N ASP A 293 10.16 1.13 -6.24
CA ASP A 293 9.41 1.15 -7.51
C ASP A 293 10.28 0.88 -8.75
N GLY A 294 11.50 0.45 -8.56
CA GLY A 294 12.47 0.14 -9.62
C GLY A 294 13.89 0.18 -9.07
N ILE A 295 14.86 0.14 -9.92
CA ILE A 295 16.30 0.21 -9.59
C ILE A 295 16.95 1.44 -10.20
N GLY A 296 18.01 1.94 -9.57
CA GLY A 296 18.81 3.05 -10.10
C GLY A 296 18.00 4.35 -10.25
N GLU A 297 18.19 5.00 -11.40
CA GLU A 297 17.60 6.30 -11.69
C GLU A 297 16.07 6.26 -11.85
N VAL A 298 15.49 5.13 -12.25
CA VAL A 298 14.01 4.99 -12.30
C VAL A 298 13.43 5.11 -10.91
N ASN A 299 14.02 4.44 -9.90
CA ASN A 299 13.56 4.60 -8.52
C ASN A 299 13.80 6.03 -7.99
N ASN A 300 14.94 6.66 -8.33
CA ASN A 300 15.24 8.02 -7.94
C ASN A 300 14.24 9.02 -8.52
N LEU A 301 13.86 8.86 -9.78
CA LEU A 301 12.87 9.69 -10.46
C LEU A 301 11.49 9.56 -9.79
N ILE A 302 11.04 8.33 -9.59
CA ILE A 302 9.70 8.06 -9.04
C ILE A 302 9.61 8.47 -7.58
N ARG A 303 10.63 8.13 -6.77
CA ARG A 303 10.65 8.39 -5.33
C ARG A 303 11.52 9.59 -4.94
N PHE A 304 11.37 10.68 -5.70
CA PHE A 304 12.17 11.89 -5.52
C PHE A 304 12.00 12.49 -4.10
N PRO A 305 13.08 12.98 -3.45
CA PRO A 305 14.48 13.02 -3.88
C PRO A 305 15.34 11.86 -3.35
N SER A 306 14.80 10.64 -3.31
CA SER A 306 15.57 9.47 -2.85
C SER A 306 16.83 9.24 -3.69
N LYS A 307 17.76 8.48 -3.11
CA LYS A 307 18.97 8.01 -3.80
C LYS A 307 19.04 6.51 -3.72
N TRP A 308 19.03 5.82 -4.85
CA TRP A 308 18.99 4.37 -4.95
C TRP A 308 20.06 3.68 -4.09
N TRP A 309 21.31 4.14 -4.14
CA TRP A 309 22.38 3.57 -3.35
C TRP A 309 22.09 3.54 -1.85
N LYS A 310 21.39 4.57 -1.33
CA LYS A 310 21.01 4.65 0.09
C LYS A 310 19.85 3.72 0.43
N ILE A 311 18.89 3.60 -0.47
CA ILE A 311 17.78 2.66 -0.33
C ILE A 311 18.32 1.23 -0.31
N GLU A 312 19.18 0.89 -1.26
CA GLU A 312 19.81 -0.42 -1.38
C GLU A 312 20.67 -0.76 -0.15
N GLU A 313 21.46 0.19 0.37
CA GLU A 313 22.23 0.03 1.61
C GLU A 313 21.32 -0.30 2.79
N ASN A 314 20.25 0.49 2.98
CA ASN A 314 19.30 0.28 4.08
C ASN A 314 18.52 -1.03 3.90
N PHE A 315 18.16 -1.39 2.67
CA PHE A 315 17.50 -2.66 2.37
C PHE A 315 18.39 -3.86 2.74
N LYS A 316 19.68 -3.82 2.37
CA LYS A 316 20.67 -4.83 2.77
C LYS A 316 20.81 -4.95 4.29
N LYS A 317 20.75 -3.84 5.04
CA LYS A 317 20.76 -3.87 6.52
C LYS A 317 19.58 -4.66 7.08
N PHE A 318 18.36 -4.49 6.53
CA PHE A 318 17.21 -5.27 6.96
C PHE A 318 17.39 -6.77 6.71
N THR A 319 17.95 -7.15 5.55
CA THR A 319 18.16 -8.57 5.23
C THR A 319 19.15 -9.27 6.16
N GLN A 320 20.01 -8.49 6.82
CA GLN A 320 21.06 -8.96 7.75
C GLN A 320 20.72 -8.70 9.21
N ALA A 321 19.64 -8.01 9.51
CA ALA A 321 19.28 -7.60 10.87
C ALA A 321 19.02 -8.80 11.78
N GLU A 322 19.40 -8.68 13.05
CA GLU A 322 19.00 -9.63 14.09
C GLU A 322 17.52 -9.42 14.43
N GLY A 323 16.86 -10.49 14.87
CA GLY A 323 15.46 -10.46 15.26
C GLY A 323 14.50 -11.05 14.20
N ARG A 324 13.20 -10.91 14.47
CA ARG A 324 12.12 -11.48 13.64
C ARG A 324 11.61 -10.43 12.67
N PHE A 325 12.19 -10.43 11.49
CA PHE A 325 11.81 -9.54 10.39
C PHE A 325 11.38 -10.34 9.17
N ASP A 326 10.24 -9.97 8.60
CA ASP A 326 9.79 -10.38 7.28
C ASP A 326 9.76 -9.16 6.36
N LEU A 327 10.36 -9.29 5.18
CA LEU A 327 10.44 -8.21 4.21
C LEU A 327 9.61 -8.56 2.98
N HIS A 328 8.86 -7.60 2.49
CA HIS A 328 8.27 -7.70 1.16
C HIS A 328 8.46 -6.39 0.40
N ILE A 329 8.75 -6.51 -0.88
CA ILE A 329 8.85 -5.36 -1.76
C ILE A 329 7.45 -4.96 -2.18
N THR A 330 7.05 -3.77 -1.75
CA THR A 330 5.78 -3.16 -2.18
C THR A 330 6.07 -2.14 -3.26
N SER A 331 5.78 -2.48 -4.50
CA SER A 331 6.04 -1.63 -5.65
C SER A 331 4.73 -1.12 -6.26
N THR A 332 4.69 0.16 -6.61
CA THR A 332 3.59 0.77 -7.34
C THR A 332 3.93 0.86 -8.81
N ILE A 333 3.34 -0.03 -9.62
CA ILE A 333 3.61 -0.11 -11.05
C ILE A 333 2.78 0.93 -11.80
N GLN A 334 3.48 1.73 -12.59
CA GLN A 334 2.96 2.86 -13.35
C GLN A 334 3.69 3.02 -14.69
N ILE A 335 3.31 4.01 -15.48
CA ILE A 335 3.92 4.22 -16.79
C ILE A 335 5.45 4.36 -16.75
N LEU A 336 6.03 4.96 -15.69
CA LEU A 336 7.48 5.21 -15.58
C LEU A 336 8.31 3.97 -15.29
N ASN A 337 7.76 2.92 -14.68
CA ASN A 337 8.54 1.74 -14.27
C ASN A 337 8.10 0.43 -14.90
N ILE A 338 6.99 0.41 -15.65
CA ILE A 338 6.52 -0.84 -16.27
C ILE A 338 7.53 -1.42 -17.25
N TRP A 339 8.31 -0.58 -17.95
CA TRP A 339 9.36 -1.04 -18.85
C TRP A 339 10.52 -1.71 -18.12
N GLN A 340 10.89 -1.19 -16.94
CA GLN A 340 11.96 -1.74 -16.10
C GLN A 340 11.50 -2.90 -15.22
N LEU A 341 10.22 -3.23 -15.19
CA LEU A 341 9.68 -4.26 -14.27
C LEU A 341 10.40 -5.61 -14.38
N PRO A 342 10.71 -6.16 -15.59
CA PRO A 342 11.42 -7.41 -15.69
C PRO A 342 12.85 -7.36 -15.11
N GLU A 343 13.59 -6.26 -15.35
CA GLU A 343 14.93 -6.05 -14.78
C GLU A 343 14.89 -5.91 -13.27
N PHE A 344 13.86 -5.23 -12.75
CA PHE A 344 13.69 -5.10 -11.31
C PHE A 344 13.41 -6.45 -10.65
N ILE A 345 12.55 -7.28 -11.26
CA ILE A 345 12.33 -8.65 -10.82
C ILE A 345 13.63 -9.47 -10.88
N GLU A 346 14.35 -9.39 -11.98
CA GLU A 346 15.64 -10.09 -12.13
C GLU A 346 16.65 -9.65 -11.08
N TYR A 347 16.76 -8.36 -10.79
CA TYR A 347 17.59 -7.83 -9.71
C TYR A 347 17.26 -8.49 -8.36
N LEU A 348 15.98 -8.68 -8.04
CA LEU A 348 15.58 -9.35 -6.81
C LEU A 348 15.90 -10.85 -6.81
N LEU A 349 15.76 -11.51 -7.95
CA LEU A 349 16.11 -12.92 -8.12
C LEU A 349 17.61 -13.14 -7.97
N THR A 350 18.45 -12.38 -8.70
CA THR A 350 19.90 -12.54 -8.73
C THR A 350 20.59 -12.22 -7.40
N ASN A 351 20.06 -11.23 -6.66
CA ASN A 351 20.56 -10.92 -5.33
C ASN A 351 20.11 -11.93 -4.26
N ASN A 352 19.04 -12.70 -4.51
CA ASN A 352 18.57 -13.79 -3.67
C ASN A 352 18.55 -13.43 -2.16
N TYR A 353 18.02 -12.27 -1.83
CA TYR A 353 18.03 -11.72 -0.47
C TYR A 353 17.33 -12.65 0.53
N SER A 354 17.98 -12.89 1.68
CA SER A 354 17.33 -13.54 2.81
C SER A 354 16.19 -12.66 3.37
N ARG A 355 15.15 -13.26 3.95
CA ARG A 355 13.96 -12.61 4.56
C ARG A 355 13.02 -11.91 3.58
N VAL A 356 13.37 -11.77 2.30
CA VAL A 356 12.50 -11.16 1.28
C VAL A 356 11.53 -12.18 0.72
N GLY A 357 10.24 -11.85 0.73
CA GLY A 357 9.20 -12.74 0.24
C GLY A 357 9.10 -14.05 1.02
N PRO A 358 8.91 -14.01 2.36
CA PRO A 358 8.89 -15.22 3.19
C PRO A 358 7.68 -16.12 2.93
N TRP A 359 6.70 -15.66 2.16
CA TRP A 359 5.49 -16.39 1.82
C TRP A 359 5.61 -17.06 0.45
N GLU A 360 5.30 -18.37 0.38
CA GLU A 360 5.34 -19.16 -0.87
C GLU A 360 4.58 -18.52 -2.02
N GLU A 361 3.51 -17.82 -1.70
CA GLU A 361 2.63 -17.20 -2.69
C GLU A 361 3.16 -15.88 -3.25
N THR A 362 4.11 -15.22 -2.55
CA THR A 362 4.73 -13.95 -2.96
C THR A 362 6.24 -13.95 -2.70
N PRO A 363 7.00 -14.92 -3.21
CA PRO A 363 8.40 -15.11 -2.84
C PRO A 363 9.36 -14.09 -3.46
N VAL A 364 8.90 -13.20 -4.34
CA VAL A 364 9.74 -12.19 -4.98
C VAL A 364 9.34 -10.78 -4.56
N MET A 365 8.13 -10.35 -4.89
CA MET A 365 7.62 -9.01 -4.57
C MET A 365 6.09 -8.98 -4.62
N THR A 366 5.50 -7.90 -4.07
CA THR A 366 4.06 -7.65 -4.08
C THR A 366 3.77 -6.36 -4.86
N PRO A 367 3.74 -6.38 -6.21
CA PRO A 367 3.49 -5.19 -6.99
C PRO A 367 1.99 -4.90 -7.09
N HIS A 368 1.65 -3.61 -7.04
CA HIS A 368 0.30 -3.12 -7.22
C HIS A 368 0.25 -2.11 -8.37
N PRO A 369 -0.75 -2.16 -9.26
CA PRO A 369 -0.89 -1.13 -10.28
C PRO A 369 -1.30 0.20 -9.64
N VAL A 370 -0.82 1.30 -10.19
CA VAL A 370 -1.35 2.62 -9.86
C VAL A 370 -2.77 2.72 -10.41
N HIS A 371 -3.73 2.95 -9.52
CA HIS A 371 -5.11 3.23 -9.92
C HIS A 371 -5.35 4.74 -10.03
N ARG A 372 -4.65 5.51 -9.21
CA ARG A 372 -4.72 6.97 -9.13
C ARG A 372 -3.34 7.54 -8.80
N PRO A 373 -2.98 8.65 -9.45
CA PRO A 373 -3.76 9.39 -10.45
C PRO A 373 -3.85 8.62 -11.78
N ALA A 374 -4.99 8.74 -12.49
CA ALA A 374 -5.26 8.00 -13.72
C ALA A 374 -4.22 8.28 -14.84
N TYR A 375 -3.67 9.47 -14.89
CA TYR A 375 -2.64 9.85 -15.85
C TYR A 375 -1.26 9.16 -15.62
N LEU A 376 -1.08 8.38 -14.57
CA LEU A 376 0.08 7.49 -14.36
C LEU A 376 -0.26 6.02 -14.57
N ASN A 377 -1.53 5.68 -14.82
CA ASN A 377 -1.95 4.30 -14.99
C ASN A 377 -1.48 3.73 -16.34
N ILE A 378 -0.98 2.50 -16.34
CA ILE A 378 -0.46 1.82 -17.54
C ILE A 378 -1.54 1.53 -18.61
N ASN A 379 -2.82 1.63 -18.26
CA ASN A 379 -3.91 1.45 -19.21
C ASN A 379 -3.96 2.55 -20.28
N ILE A 380 -3.38 3.75 -20.01
CA ILE A 380 -3.37 4.86 -20.97
C ILE A 380 -2.29 4.75 -22.06
N LEU A 381 -1.34 3.81 -21.91
CA LEU A 381 -0.25 3.60 -22.85
C LEU A 381 -0.75 3.26 -24.25
N GLU A 382 0.03 3.64 -25.27
CA GLU A 382 -0.24 3.28 -26.65
C GLU A 382 -0.21 1.76 -26.85
N ASP A 383 -1.10 1.24 -27.70
CA ASP A 383 -1.15 -0.20 -27.97
C ASP A 383 0.15 -0.72 -28.57
N SER A 384 0.80 0.08 -29.43
CA SER A 384 2.12 -0.23 -29.98
C SER A 384 3.18 -0.42 -28.89
N PHE A 385 3.15 0.38 -27.83
CA PHE A 385 4.04 0.25 -26.70
C PHE A 385 3.68 -0.95 -25.81
N LYS A 386 2.39 -1.19 -25.58
CA LYS A 386 1.93 -2.39 -24.87
C LYS A 386 2.39 -3.67 -25.56
N GLN A 387 2.34 -3.73 -26.91
CA GLN A 387 2.84 -4.88 -27.65
C GLN A 387 4.36 -5.07 -27.48
N LYS A 388 5.15 -3.98 -27.45
CA LYS A 388 6.59 -4.05 -27.15
C LYS A 388 6.83 -4.57 -25.72
N LEU A 389 6.03 -4.14 -24.74
CA LEU A 389 6.10 -4.66 -23.37
C LEU A 389 5.80 -6.16 -23.30
N ILE A 390 4.77 -6.62 -23.98
CA ILE A 390 4.39 -8.05 -24.04
C ILE A 390 5.54 -8.87 -24.63
N GLN A 391 6.15 -8.41 -25.74
CA GLN A 391 7.28 -9.08 -26.33
C GLN A 391 8.48 -9.12 -25.38
N ARG A 392 8.79 -8.01 -24.71
CA ARG A 392 9.82 -7.93 -23.69
C ARG A 392 9.57 -8.88 -22.51
N PHE A 393 8.34 -8.94 -22.00
CA PHE A 393 7.96 -9.88 -20.94
C PHE A 393 8.15 -11.33 -21.36
N LYS A 394 7.82 -11.65 -22.60
CA LYS A 394 8.04 -12.99 -23.16
C LYS A 394 9.53 -13.35 -23.19
N GLU A 395 10.38 -12.43 -23.61
CA GLU A 395 11.84 -12.63 -23.65
C GLU A 395 12.43 -12.90 -22.25
N TYR A 396 12.02 -12.11 -21.24
CA TYR A 396 12.43 -12.35 -19.86
C TYR A 396 11.92 -13.67 -19.29
N LYS A 397 10.65 -14.02 -19.56
CA LYS A 397 10.09 -15.33 -19.17
C LYS A 397 10.89 -16.49 -19.79
N GLN A 398 11.30 -16.38 -21.05
CA GLN A 398 12.15 -17.38 -21.71
C GLN A 398 13.55 -17.44 -21.10
N LYS A 399 14.18 -16.30 -20.88
CA LYS A 399 15.49 -16.20 -20.20
C LYS A 399 15.45 -16.88 -18.83
N TRP A 400 14.46 -16.54 -18.00
CA TRP A 400 14.36 -17.12 -16.66
C TRP A 400 14.09 -18.62 -16.65
N ASN A 401 13.39 -19.15 -17.65
CA ASN A 401 13.17 -20.59 -17.81
C ASN A 401 14.44 -21.34 -18.26
N SER A 402 15.32 -20.70 -19.04
CA SER A 402 16.55 -21.32 -19.54
C SER A 402 17.75 -21.17 -18.61
N THR A 403 17.66 -20.32 -17.58
CA THR A 403 18.74 -20.11 -16.60
C THR A 403 18.79 -21.25 -15.59
N ASP A 404 19.96 -21.81 -15.37
CA ASP A 404 20.22 -22.74 -14.27
C ASP A 404 20.52 -21.97 -12.98
N TRP A 405 19.45 -21.53 -12.34
CA TRP A 405 19.50 -20.67 -11.16
C TRP A 405 20.30 -21.27 -10.00
N GLN A 406 20.22 -22.60 -9.81
CA GLN A 406 20.96 -23.27 -8.75
C GLN A 406 22.47 -23.20 -9.00
N LYS A 407 22.88 -23.41 -10.25
CA LYS A 407 24.29 -23.38 -10.65
C LYS A 407 24.87 -21.97 -10.63
N GLU A 408 24.08 -20.97 -11.07
CA GLU A 408 24.56 -19.58 -11.22
C GLU A 408 24.52 -18.80 -9.91
N TYR A 409 23.50 -19.03 -9.06
CA TYR A 409 23.21 -18.21 -7.87
C TYR A 409 23.17 -19.01 -6.56
N GLY A 410 23.46 -20.32 -6.59
CA GLY A 410 23.49 -21.18 -5.40
C GLY A 410 22.09 -21.50 -4.84
N ASP A 411 22.05 -21.86 -3.56
CA ASP A 411 20.81 -22.20 -2.88
C ASP A 411 19.85 -21.01 -2.75
N SER A 412 18.59 -21.25 -3.07
CA SER A 412 17.56 -20.22 -2.96
C SER A 412 17.19 -19.96 -1.51
N ASN A 413 17.07 -18.68 -1.13
CA ASN A 413 16.57 -18.25 0.18
C ASN A 413 15.03 -18.21 0.18
N ASN A 414 14.42 -18.60 1.30
CA ASN A 414 12.97 -18.51 1.64
C ASN A 414 12.02 -19.37 0.80
N ALA A 415 12.20 -19.48 -0.50
CA ALA A 415 11.38 -20.29 -1.41
C ALA A 415 12.30 -20.97 -2.44
N THR A 416 11.84 -22.03 -3.10
CA THR A 416 12.62 -22.69 -4.16
C THR A 416 12.76 -21.77 -5.38
N TRP A 417 13.81 -21.99 -6.19
CA TRP A 417 13.98 -21.27 -7.46
C TRP A 417 12.75 -21.41 -8.35
N GLU A 418 12.17 -22.61 -8.42
CA GLU A 418 10.95 -22.86 -9.19
C GLU A 418 9.79 -21.98 -8.72
N GLN A 419 9.55 -21.88 -7.40
CA GLN A 419 8.52 -21.04 -6.83
C GLN A 419 8.76 -19.56 -7.16
N LYS A 420 10.00 -19.08 -7.02
CA LYS A 420 10.37 -17.69 -7.35
C LYS A 420 10.17 -17.37 -8.83
N ILE A 421 10.65 -18.23 -9.72
CA ILE A 421 10.51 -18.05 -11.17
C ILE A 421 9.04 -18.08 -11.61
N ASN A 422 8.27 -19.04 -11.08
CA ASN A 422 6.84 -19.11 -11.36
C ASN A 422 6.09 -17.87 -10.87
N HIS A 423 6.45 -17.35 -9.70
CA HIS A 423 5.88 -16.09 -9.20
C HIS A 423 6.30 -14.89 -10.08
N ALA A 424 7.56 -14.78 -10.45
CA ALA A 424 8.08 -13.74 -11.34
C ALA A 424 7.32 -13.70 -12.69
N LYS A 425 7.13 -14.86 -13.31
CA LYS A 425 6.32 -14.97 -14.55
C LYS A 425 4.86 -14.55 -14.33
N LYS A 426 4.24 -15.00 -13.24
CA LYS A 426 2.86 -14.59 -12.89
C LYS A 426 2.71 -13.08 -12.68
N ILE A 427 3.72 -12.41 -12.16
CA ILE A 427 3.71 -10.94 -12.05
C ILE A 427 3.60 -10.32 -13.44
N LEU A 428 4.44 -10.72 -14.40
CA LEU A 428 4.40 -10.20 -15.75
C LEU A 428 3.07 -10.50 -16.45
N ASP A 429 2.54 -11.73 -16.34
CA ASP A 429 1.25 -12.12 -16.92
C ASP A 429 0.09 -11.26 -16.38
N ARG A 430 0.11 -10.94 -15.08
CA ARG A 430 -0.90 -10.07 -14.45
C ARG A 430 -0.85 -8.64 -14.99
N PHE A 431 0.33 -8.07 -15.17
CA PHE A 431 0.46 -6.73 -15.74
C PHE A 431 0.15 -6.70 -17.23
N GLU A 432 0.46 -7.76 -17.97
CA GLU A 432 0.00 -7.94 -19.35
C GLU A 432 -1.53 -7.87 -19.44
N THR A 433 -2.24 -8.62 -18.58
CA THR A 433 -3.70 -8.57 -18.49
C THR A 433 -4.22 -7.20 -18.01
N PHE A 434 -3.57 -6.63 -16.99
CA PHE A 434 -4.01 -5.37 -16.40
C PHE A 434 -3.91 -4.19 -17.37
N MET A 435 -2.93 -4.15 -18.27
CA MET A 435 -2.80 -3.10 -19.30
C MET A 435 -4.04 -2.92 -20.17
N TYR A 436 -4.91 -3.92 -20.23
CA TYR A 436 -6.17 -3.90 -20.99
C TYR A 436 -7.43 -3.98 -20.14
N SER A 437 -7.29 -3.92 -18.80
CA SER A 437 -8.41 -4.11 -17.88
C SER A 437 -9.41 -2.94 -17.83
N THR A 438 -8.96 -1.75 -18.25
CA THR A 438 -9.80 -0.55 -18.32
C THR A 438 -9.80 -0.03 -19.75
N LYS A 439 -10.99 0.09 -20.33
CA LYS A 439 -11.20 0.79 -21.60
C LYS A 439 -11.70 2.18 -21.27
N TYR A 440 -10.93 3.18 -21.69
CA TYR A 440 -11.32 4.58 -21.60
C TYR A 440 -12.05 5.00 -22.88
N GLU A 441 -13.04 5.86 -22.75
CA GLU A 441 -13.57 6.59 -23.89
C GLU A 441 -12.47 7.49 -24.50
N GLU A 442 -12.54 7.75 -25.80
CA GLU A 442 -11.49 8.48 -26.53
C GLU A 442 -11.15 9.82 -25.88
N GLN A 443 -12.16 10.61 -25.52
CA GLN A 443 -11.96 11.92 -24.87
C GLN A 443 -11.30 11.80 -23.50
N GLU A 444 -11.65 10.76 -22.74
CA GLU A 444 -11.05 10.49 -21.44
C GLU A 444 -9.59 10.06 -21.60
N LEU A 445 -9.29 9.23 -22.59
CA LEU A 445 -7.93 8.80 -22.89
C LEU A 445 -7.04 9.98 -23.32
N ILE A 446 -7.53 10.85 -24.20
CA ILE A 446 -6.87 12.09 -24.60
C ILE A 446 -6.57 12.95 -23.37
N LYS A 447 -7.54 13.13 -22.48
CA LYS A 447 -7.37 13.88 -21.23
C LYS A 447 -6.24 13.30 -20.37
N TRP A 448 -6.25 12.00 -20.12
CA TRP A 448 -5.23 11.38 -19.26
C TRP A 448 -3.83 11.41 -19.87
N ARG A 449 -3.71 11.22 -21.18
CA ARG A 449 -2.44 11.33 -21.91
C ARG A 449 -1.88 12.75 -21.88
N SER A 450 -2.70 13.76 -22.17
CA SER A 450 -2.31 15.17 -22.09
C SER A 450 -1.87 15.56 -20.67
N ASN A 451 -2.62 15.12 -19.64
CA ASN A 451 -2.29 15.38 -18.25
C ASN A 451 -1.00 14.68 -17.83
N SER A 452 -0.72 13.48 -18.36
CA SER A 452 0.52 12.76 -18.10
C SER A 452 1.75 13.54 -18.56
N LEU A 453 1.75 14.03 -19.81
CA LEU A 453 2.84 14.85 -20.33
C LEU A 453 3.02 16.15 -19.54
N HIS A 454 1.92 16.88 -19.33
CA HIS A 454 1.96 18.12 -18.56
C HIS A 454 2.57 17.87 -17.16
N TYR A 455 2.14 16.83 -16.49
CA TYR A 455 2.61 16.49 -15.16
C TYR A 455 4.10 16.13 -15.13
N LEU A 456 4.55 15.26 -16.03
CA LEU A 456 5.94 14.80 -16.06
C LEU A 456 6.90 15.94 -16.48
N ASP A 457 6.55 16.71 -17.50
CA ASP A 457 7.36 17.86 -17.94
C ASP A 457 7.44 18.94 -16.86
N LYS A 458 6.34 19.21 -16.14
CA LYS A 458 6.35 20.16 -15.03
C LYS A 458 7.15 19.65 -13.82
N LEU A 459 7.15 18.34 -13.55
CA LEU A 459 8.01 17.77 -12.51
C LEU A 459 9.48 17.94 -12.86
N ASP A 460 9.88 17.70 -14.10
CA ASP A 460 11.26 17.91 -14.54
C ASP A 460 11.68 19.38 -14.38
N GLU A 461 10.84 20.31 -14.81
CA GLU A 461 11.09 21.76 -14.64
C GLU A 461 11.29 22.14 -13.16
N ILE A 462 10.44 21.63 -12.28
CA ILE A 462 10.43 21.97 -10.85
C ILE A 462 11.56 21.29 -10.08
N ARG A 463 11.89 20.04 -10.44
CA ARG A 463 12.80 19.18 -9.67
C ARG A 463 14.20 19.09 -10.25
N GLY A 464 14.40 19.56 -11.48
CA GLY A 464 15.66 19.37 -12.21
C GLY A 464 15.93 17.90 -12.56
N THR A 465 14.86 17.12 -12.76
CA THR A 465 14.91 15.73 -13.23
C THR A 465 14.81 15.67 -14.75
N ASP A 466 14.95 14.49 -15.33
CA ASP A 466 14.81 14.26 -16.77
C ASP A 466 14.18 12.88 -17.00
N TRP A 467 12.85 12.84 -16.99
CA TRP A 467 12.11 11.61 -17.19
C TRP A 467 12.32 11.03 -18.61
N LYS A 468 12.56 11.88 -19.59
CA LYS A 468 12.78 11.48 -20.99
C LYS A 468 14.07 10.71 -21.14
N LYS A 469 15.12 11.14 -20.45
CA LYS A 469 16.40 10.45 -20.40
C LYS A 469 16.33 9.18 -19.53
N THR A 470 15.58 9.23 -18.44
CA THR A 470 15.46 8.09 -17.50
C THR A 470 14.59 6.97 -18.05
N CYS A 471 13.54 7.31 -18.84
CA CYS A 471 12.59 6.36 -19.42
C CYS A 471 12.48 6.58 -20.94
N PRO A 472 13.55 6.35 -21.72
CA PRO A 472 13.62 6.73 -23.15
C PRO A 472 12.60 5.98 -24.00
N GLU A 473 12.33 4.71 -23.72
CA GLU A 473 11.36 3.91 -24.49
C GLU A 473 9.92 4.42 -24.28
N LEU A 474 9.61 4.81 -23.04
CA LEU A 474 8.33 5.44 -22.74
C LEU A 474 8.22 6.80 -23.46
N TYR A 475 9.28 7.62 -23.41
CA TYR A 475 9.29 8.91 -24.07
C TYR A 475 9.05 8.78 -25.60
N GLU A 476 9.73 7.85 -26.25
CA GLU A 476 9.51 7.59 -27.69
C GLU A 476 8.04 7.25 -27.99
N SER A 477 7.41 6.47 -27.13
CA SER A 477 5.98 6.13 -27.28
C SER A 477 5.07 7.31 -27.04
N MET A 478 5.43 8.20 -26.11
CA MET A 478 4.59 9.35 -25.72
C MET A 478 4.78 10.58 -26.62
N LYS A 479 5.72 10.58 -27.57
CA LYS A 479 5.95 11.73 -28.48
C LYS A 479 4.68 12.17 -29.21
N VAL A 480 3.88 11.22 -29.63
CA VAL A 480 2.60 11.50 -30.33
C VAL A 480 1.56 12.22 -29.44
N TRP A 481 1.74 12.21 -28.12
CA TRP A 481 0.83 12.89 -27.20
C TRP A 481 1.09 14.40 -27.12
N TYR A 482 2.24 14.90 -27.61
CA TYR A 482 2.51 16.34 -27.66
C TYR A 482 1.59 17.10 -28.63
N ASP A 483 0.97 16.37 -29.57
CA ASP A 483 0.00 16.90 -30.52
C ASP A 483 -1.44 16.94 -29.96
N LEU A 484 -1.66 16.36 -28.77
CA LEU A 484 -2.97 16.33 -28.11
C LEU A 484 -3.35 17.72 -27.56
N PRO A 485 -4.66 18.03 -27.46
CA PRO A 485 -5.13 19.25 -26.84
C PRO A 485 -4.59 19.41 -25.41
N LYS A 486 -4.13 20.63 -25.07
CA LYS A 486 -3.57 20.96 -23.75
C LYS A 486 -4.66 21.57 -22.85
N GLY A 487 -4.47 21.45 -21.52
CA GLY A 487 -5.34 22.13 -20.55
C GLY A 487 -6.67 21.42 -20.26
N LEU A 488 -6.77 20.13 -20.52
CA LEU A 488 -7.95 19.29 -20.25
C LEU A 488 -8.00 18.82 -18.76
N TYR A 489 -7.85 19.75 -17.82
CA TYR A 489 -7.80 19.47 -16.38
C TYR A 489 -9.17 19.19 -15.74
#